data_daf8b215f50fc3a3d18be73508242b83
#
_entry.id   daf8b215f50fc3a3d18be73508242b83
#
_cell.length_a   1.000
_cell.length_b   1.000
_cell.length_c   1.000
_cell.angle_alpha   90.00
_cell.angle_beta   90.00
_cell.angle_gamma   90.00
#
_symmetry.space_group_name_H-M   'P 1'
#
loop_
_entity.id
_entity.type
_entity.pdbx_description
1 polymer ?
#
loop_
_entity_poly.entity_id
_entity_poly.type
_entity_poly.pdbx_seq_one_letter_code
_entity_poly.pdbx_strand_id
1 'polypeptide(L)' 'MDMDLRTEGRWDQVKGRVKEAWGTLTDDDLDRTEGKRDRVVGVIKERTGETADAIEQKLDQLLDALKK' A
#
# COMPACT_ATOMS: atom_id res chain seq x y z
N MET A 1 14.70 -6.93 1.52
CA MET A 1 14.83 -5.76 2.39
C MET A 1 13.45 -5.16 2.63
N ASP A 2 13.04 -5.10 3.86
CA ASP A 2 11.71 -4.58 4.18
C ASP A 2 11.69 -3.07 4.01
N MET A 3 10.77 -2.63 3.15
CA MET A 3 10.57 -1.20 2.98
C MET A 3 9.42 -0.78 3.89
N ASP A 4 9.75 -0.01 4.92
CA ASP A 4 8.73 0.52 5.83
C ASP A 4 8.25 1.85 5.28
N LEU A 5 7.01 1.87 4.83
CA LEU A 5 6.45 3.05 4.17
C LEU A 5 6.30 4.22 5.13
N ARG A 6 6.30 3.96 6.43
CA ARG A 6 6.18 5.03 7.43
C ARG A 6 7.46 5.83 7.61
N THR A 7 8.63 5.23 7.29
CA THR A 7 9.90 5.90 7.53
C THR A 7 10.11 7.12 6.64
N GLU A 8 9.33 7.24 5.57
CA GLU A 8 9.45 8.38 4.65
C GLU A 8 8.56 9.55 5.04
N GLY A 9 7.84 9.44 6.15
CA GLY A 9 6.96 10.51 6.60
C GLY A 9 5.76 10.76 5.72
N ARG A 10 5.42 9.80 4.86
CA ARG A 10 4.33 9.95 3.88
C ARG A 10 3.27 8.89 4.05
N TRP A 11 3.27 8.22 5.18
CA TRP A 11 2.34 7.09 5.37
C TRP A 11 0.88 7.49 5.18
N ASP A 12 0.49 8.66 5.69
CA ASP A 12 -0.90 9.12 5.53
C ASP A 12 -1.26 9.30 4.06
N GLN A 13 -0.33 9.85 3.27
CA GLN A 13 -0.55 10.01 1.84
C GLN A 13 -0.63 8.66 1.14
N VAL A 14 0.26 7.75 1.51
CA VAL A 14 0.25 6.39 0.95
C VAL A 14 -1.08 5.71 1.24
N LYS A 15 -1.57 5.80 2.48
CA LYS A 15 -2.85 5.20 2.83
C LYS A 15 -3.98 5.76 1.97
N GLY A 16 -4.00 7.07 1.79
CA GLY A 16 -5.02 7.70 0.98
C GLY A 16 -5.01 7.22 -0.46
N ARG A 17 -3.81 7.15 -1.05
CA ARG A 17 -3.67 6.69 -2.43
C ARG A 17 -4.04 5.21 -2.58
N VAL A 18 -3.63 4.40 -1.61
CA VAL A 18 -3.95 2.97 -1.64
C VAL A 18 -5.46 2.77 -1.56
N LYS A 19 -6.15 3.53 -0.71
CA LYS A 19 -7.59 3.41 -0.60
C LYS A 19 -8.30 3.86 -1.87
N GLU A 20 -7.75 4.86 -2.58
CA GLU A 20 -8.30 5.27 -3.86
C GLU A 20 -8.12 4.19 -4.93
N ALA A 21 -6.93 3.60 -4.97
CA ALA A 21 -6.60 2.59 -5.98
C ALA A 21 -7.34 1.28 -5.74
N TRP A 22 -7.54 0.92 -4.48
CA TRP A 22 -8.23 -0.31 -4.09
C TRP A 22 -9.35 0.06 -3.11
N GLY A 23 -10.51 0.36 -3.66
CA GLY A 23 -11.63 0.90 -2.89
C GLY A 23 -12.15 0.01 -1.77
N THR A 24 -11.80 -1.28 -1.78
CA THR A 24 -12.23 -2.20 -0.73
C THR A 24 -11.41 -2.09 0.55
N LEU A 25 -10.29 -1.39 0.51
CA LEU A 25 -9.42 -1.25 1.66
C LEU A 25 -9.90 -0.15 2.61
N THR A 26 -9.70 -0.37 3.90
CA THR A 26 -10.03 0.60 4.93
C THR A 26 -8.76 1.06 5.64
N ASP A 27 -8.87 2.14 6.42
CA ASP A 27 -7.75 2.59 7.25
C ASP A 27 -7.30 1.50 8.21
N ASP A 28 -8.24 0.77 8.80
CA ASP A 28 -7.90 -0.31 9.72
C ASP A 28 -7.07 -1.39 9.05
N ASP A 29 -7.45 -1.75 7.81
CA ASP A 29 -6.69 -2.74 7.06
C ASP A 29 -5.24 -2.31 6.89
N LEU A 30 -5.03 -1.04 6.57
CA LEU A 30 -3.69 -0.51 6.33
C LEU A 30 -2.93 -0.32 7.64
N ASP A 31 -3.62 0.10 8.70
CA ASP A 31 -2.97 0.28 10.00
C ASP A 31 -2.40 -1.03 10.53
N ARG A 32 -3.06 -2.15 10.23
CA ARG A 32 -2.57 -3.46 10.65
C ARG A 32 -1.27 -3.84 10.00
N THR A 33 -0.94 -3.24 8.87
CA THR A 33 0.30 -3.54 8.17
C THR A 33 1.51 -2.88 8.81
N GLU A 34 1.27 -1.92 9.70
CA GLU A 34 2.33 -1.13 10.33
C GLU A 34 3.23 -0.44 9.31
N GLY A 35 2.68 -0.17 8.12
CA GLY A 35 3.43 0.49 7.05
C GLY A 35 4.43 -0.39 6.33
N LYS A 36 4.48 -1.68 6.64
CA LYS A 36 5.41 -2.60 5.99
C LYS A 36 4.88 -3.02 4.63
N ARG A 37 5.70 -2.82 3.60
CA ARG A 37 5.28 -3.04 2.22
C ARG A 37 4.77 -4.46 1.97
N ASP A 38 5.49 -5.46 2.46
CA ASP A 38 5.08 -6.85 2.24
C ASP A 38 3.72 -7.15 2.86
N ARG A 39 3.44 -6.55 4.02
CA ARG A 39 2.15 -6.73 4.66
C ARG A 39 1.05 -5.99 3.93
N VAL A 40 1.36 -4.80 3.41
CA VAL A 40 0.40 -4.04 2.59
C VAL A 40 -0.01 -4.85 1.37
N VAL A 41 0.97 -5.44 0.68
CA VAL A 41 0.69 -6.29 -0.48
C VAL A 41 -0.18 -7.47 -0.08
N GLY A 42 0.13 -8.11 1.05
CA GLY A 42 -0.65 -9.24 1.53
C GLY A 42 -2.09 -8.90 1.82
N VAL A 43 -2.33 -7.78 2.48
CA VAL A 43 -3.68 -7.33 2.79
C VAL A 43 -4.46 -7.01 1.53
N ILE A 44 -3.81 -6.31 0.58
CA ILE A 44 -4.48 -5.98 -0.68
C ILE A 44 -4.85 -7.24 -1.45
N LYS A 45 -3.91 -8.19 -1.51
CA LYS A 45 -4.16 -9.47 -2.18
C LYS A 45 -5.35 -10.19 -1.56
N GLU A 46 -5.42 -10.19 -0.24
CA GLU A 46 -6.50 -10.86 0.47
C GLU A 46 -7.86 -10.21 0.17
N ARG A 47 -7.88 -8.88 0.09
CA ARG A 47 -9.14 -8.15 -0.11
C ARG A 47 -9.58 -8.09 -1.56
N THR A 48 -8.65 -8.08 -2.51
CA THR A 48 -8.98 -7.86 -3.93
C THR A 48 -8.86 -9.11 -4.78
N GLY A 49 -8.08 -10.09 -4.34
CA GLY A 49 -7.79 -11.27 -5.16
C GLY A 49 -6.78 -11.03 -6.26
N GLU A 50 -6.20 -9.83 -6.34
CA GLU A 50 -5.17 -9.55 -7.34
C GLU A 50 -3.88 -10.28 -7.02
N THR A 51 -3.05 -10.47 -8.05
CA THR A 51 -1.74 -11.10 -7.83
C THR A 51 -0.79 -10.12 -7.16
N ALA A 52 0.21 -10.66 -6.45
CA ALA A 52 1.21 -9.82 -5.80
C ALA A 52 1.93 -8.95 -6.82
N ASP A 53 2.25 -9.50 -8.01
CA ASP A 53 2.93 -8.73 -9.05
C ASP A 53 2.11 -7.52 -9.48
N ALA A 54 0.82 -7.71 -9.71
CA ALA A 54 -0.04 -6.61 -10.12
C ALA A 54 -0.12 -5.54 -9.03
N ILE A 55 -0.24 -5.99 -7.79
CA ILE A 55 -0.32 -5.07 -6.65
C ILE A 55 0.97 -4.27 -6.52
N GLU A 56 2.12 -4.94 -6.63
CA GLU A 56 3.40 -4.25 -6.48
C GLU A 56 3.64 -3.24 -7.60
N GLN A 57 3.22 -3.56 -8.82
CA GLN A 57 3.33 -2.59 -9.92
C GLN A 57 2.51 -1.34 -9.65
N LYS A 58 1.29 -1.51 -9.18
CA LYS A 58 0.46 -0.35 -8.83
C LYS A 58 1.05 0.43 -7.67
N LEU A 59 1.57 -0.27 -6.65
CA LEU A 59 2.21 0.38 -5.54
C LEU A 59 3.41 1.19 -5.98
N ASP A 60 4.25 0.63 -6.85
CA ASP A 60 5.42 1.34 -7.35
C ASP A 60 5.02 2.63 -8.08
N GLN A 61 4.00 2.55 -8.93
CA GLN A 61 3.50 3.72 -9.65
C GLN A 61 2.96 4.78 -8.70
N LEU A 62 2.21 4.33 -7.71
CA LEU A 62 1.59 5.20 -6.72
C LEU A 62 2.66 5.90 -5.88
N LEU A 63 3.65 5.15 -5.41
CA LEU A 63 4.73 5.71 -4.61
C LEU A 63 5.60 6.65 -5.42
N ASP A 64 5.81 6.33 -6.69
CA ASP A 64 6.58 7.18 -7.59
C ASP A 64 5.87 8.53 -7.78
N ALA A 65 4.56 8.52 -7.91
CA ALA A 65 3.79 9.74 -8.03
C ALA A 65 3.91 10.63 -6.79
N LEU A 66 4.07 10.03 -5.63
CA LEU A 66 4.21 10.79 -4.38
C LEU A 66 5.58 11.42 -4.21
N LYS A 67 6.55 11.01 -4.99
CA LYS A 67 7.91 11.56 -4.92
C LYS A 67 8.05 12.88 -5.67
N LYS A 68 7.06 13.26 -6.44
CA LYS A 68 7.12 14.47 -7.25
C LYS A 68 6.64 15.69 -6.51
#